data_5a7e67a3b732ec86909113f6855d0b6d
#
_entry.id   5a7e67a3b732ec86909113f6855d0b6d
#
_cell.length_a   1.000
_cell.length_b   1.000
_cell.length_c   1.000
_cell.angle_alpha   90.00
_cell.angle_beta   90.00
_cell.angle_gamma   90.00
#
_symmetry.space_group_name_H-M   'P 1'
#
loop_
_entity.id
_entity.type
_entity.pdbx_description
1 polymer ?
#
loop_
_entity_poly.entity_id
_entity_poly.type
_entity_poly.pdbx_seq_one_letter_code
_entity_poly.pdbx_strand_id
1 'polypeptide(L)'
;MKLASVILDIPTQALDAPYTYAVPEEAGDQPIEVGCAVLVPFGPRQAVGFIIGIEERAEGDWPAGLDPAKLKGIVRAVSRPYFDEEGAACAQWLSERYIAPLSSCVRLFTPPGGVPRMVRAQGGYWRLEEPTVGEVDDRWVVPGPALADFEPRKNAVKQASIAAALERGELRVAELTAEFGAVSS
;
A
#
# COMPACT_ATOMS: atom_id res chain seq x y z
N MET A 1 22.04 19.19 -9.28
CA MET A 1 20.77 18.98 -8.57
C MET A 1 20.12 17.70 -9.07
N LYS A 2 19.31 17.04 -8.23
CA LYS A 2 18.62 15.79 -8.62
C LYS A 2 17.14 16.10 -8.88
N LEU A 3 16.63 15.55 -9.98
CA LEU A 3 15.22 15.58 -10.36
C LEU A 3 14.64 14.18 -10.33
N ALA A 4 13.48 14.03 -9.73
CA ALA A 4 12.76 12.77 -9.68
C ALA A 4 11.54 12.81 -10.59
N SER A 5 11.34 11.76 -11.37
CA SER A 5 10.12 11.47 -12.10
C SER A 5 9.19 10.68 -11.18
N VAL A 6 8.04 11.24 -10.84
CA VAL A 6 7.09 10.68 -9.88
C VAL A 6 5.75 10.42 -10.55
N ILE A 7 5.28 9.19 -10.50
CA ILE A 7 3.90 8.85 -10.85
C ILE A 7 3.01 8.94 -9.61
N LEU A 8 1.93 9.70 -9.68
CA LEU A 8 1.02 9.86 -8.56
C LEU A 8 0.17 8.61 -8.35
N ASP A 9 -0.04 8.24 -7.10
CA ASP A 9 -0.92 7.14 -6.70
C ASP A 9 -2.39 7.54 -6.76
N ILE A 10 -2.81 7.96 -7.97
CA ILE A 10 -4.18 8.39 -8.26
C ILE A 10 -4.65 7.63 -9.50
N PRO A 11 -5.63 6.72 -9.38
CA PRO A 11 -6.09 5.90 -10.51
C PRO A 11 -7.00 6.70 -11.45
N THR A 12 -6.45 7.73 -12.09
CA THR A 12 -7.17 8.59 -13.04
C THR A 12 -6.33 8.79 -14.29
N GLN A 13 -6.81 8.40 -15.44
CA GLN A 13 -6.11 8.55 -16.72
C GLN A 13 -5.63 9.98 -17.00
N ALA A 14 -6.38 10.99 -16.57
CA ALA A 14 -6.01 12.39 -16.76
C ALA A 14 -4.73 12.80 -16.01
N LEU A 15 -4.29 12.03 -15.01
CA LEU A 15 -3.11 12.29 -14.18
C LEU A 15 -2.05 11.19 -14.31
N ASP A 16 -2.22 10.30 -15.29
CA ASP A 16 -1.35 9.15 -15.51
C ASP A 16 -0.12 9.51 -16.36
N ALA A 17 0.55 10.57 -15.95
CA ALA A 17 1.82 11.00 -16.51
C ALA A 17 2.81 11.27 -15.37
N PRO A 18 4.10 10.99 -15.56
CA PRO A 18 5.11 11.34 -14.58
C PRO A 18 5.21 12.86 -14.38
N TYR A 19 5.32 13.26 -13.14
CA TYR A 19 5.56 14.65 -12.73
C TYR A 19 7.00 14.80 -12.25
N THR A 20 7.64 15.90 -12.61
CA THR A 20 9.01 16.19 -12.18
C THR A 20 9.01 16.96 -10.87
N TYR A 21 9.79 16.45 -9.91
CA TYR A 21 10.02 17.11 -8.61
C TYR A 21 11.51 17.22 -8.33
N ALA A 22 11.92 18.27 -7.60
CA ALA A 22 13.26 18.36 -7.07
C ALA A 22 13.43 17.38 -5.91
N VAL A 23 14.56 16.68 -5.90
CA VAL A 23 14.96 15.86 -4.74
C VAL A 23 15.68 16.80 -3.77
N PRO A 24 15.22 16.94 -2.52
CA PRO A 24 15.88 17.76 -1.52
C PRO A 24 17.25 17.18 -1.15
N GLU A 25 18.23 18.03 -0.85
CA GLU A 25 19.56 17.59 -0.41
C GLU A 25 19.50 16.91 0.96
N GLU A 26 18.63 17.41 1.84
CA GLU A 26 18.34 16.77 3.13
C GLU A 26 17.01 16.00 3.00
N ALA A 27 17.11 14.71 2.82
CA ALA A 27 15.95 13.83 2.56
C ALA A 27 15.25 13.33 3.83
N GLY A 28 15.59 13.84 5.02
CA GLY A 28 15.13 13.30 6.30
C GLY A 28 15.79 11.94 6.63
N ASP A 29 15.10 11.12 7.42
CA ASP A 29 15.66 9.85 7.93
C ASP A 29 15.76 8.73 6.87
N GLN A 30 15.15 8.90 5.70
CA GLN A 30 15.15 7.89 4.65
C GLN A 30 15.68 8.45 3.33
N PRO A 31 16.54 7.71 2.61
CA PRO A 31 17.01 8.11 1.30
C PRO A 31 15.84 8.15 0.29
N ILE A 32 15.93 9.08 -0.66
CA ILE A 32 14.99 9.20 -1.77
C ILE A 32 15.61 8.50 -2.98
N GLU A 33 15.06 7.34 -3.33
CA GLU A 33 15.55 6.45 -4.37
C GLU A 33 14.41 6.02 -5.30
N VAL A 34 14.74 5.45 -6.47
CA VAL A 34 13.75 4.83 -7.35
C VAL A 34 13.01 3.73 -6.59
N GLY A 35 11.70 3.66 -6.78
CA GLY A 35 10.85 2.70 -6.08
C GLY A 35 10.28 3.16 -4.73
N CYS A 36 10.79 4.26 -4.17
CA CYS A 36 10.21 4.83 -2.96
C CYS A 36 8.82 5.42 -3.22
N ALA A 37 7.91 5.22 -2.28
CA ALA A 37 6.74 6.09 -2.17
C ALA A 37 7.16 7.40 -1.51
N VAL A 38 6.70 8.53 -2.06
CA VAL A 38 7.03 9.87 -1.62
C VAL A 38 5.78 10.72 -1.45
N LEU A 39 5.84 11.63 -0.50
CA LEU A 39 4.85 12.69 -0.32
C LEU A 39 5.26 13.89 -1.14
N VAL A 40 4.40 14.35 -2.01
CA VAL A 40 4.65 15.48 -2.92
C VAL A 40 3.53 16.51 -2.89
N PRO A 41 3.85 17.81 -3.11
CA PRO A 41 2.82 18.84 -3.27
C PRO A 41 2.10 18.66 -4.61
N PHE A 42 0.78 18.54 -4.59
CA PHE A 42 -0.04 18.40 -5.79
C PHE A 42 -1.27 19.31 -5.72
N GLY A 43 -1.29 20.37 -6.53
CA GLY A 43 -2.31 21.42 -6.43
C GLY A 43 -2.34 22.07 -5.04
N PRO A 44 -3.51 22.19 -4.40
CA PRO A 44 -3.66 22.75 -3.06
C PRO A 44 -3.43 21.74 -1.92
N ARG A 45 -3.08 20.48 -2.26
CA ARG A 45 -2.93 19.38 -1.31
C ARG A 45 -1.60 18.66 -1.51
N GLN A 46 -1.34 17.66 -0.68
CA GLN A 46 -0.29 16.68 -0.88
C GLN A 46 -0.87 15.39 -1.47
N ALA A 47 -0.04 14.66 -2.19
CA ALA A 47 -0.36 13.36 -2.74
C ALA A 47 0.79 12.40 -2.48
N VAL A 48 0.49 11.10 -2.46
CA VAL A 48 1.50 10.05 -2.51
C VAL A 48 1.77 9.73 -3.97
N GLY A 49 3.03 9.50 -4.30
CA GLY A 49 3.47 9.04 -5.61
C GLY A 49 4.67 8.12 -5.48
N PHE A 50 5.03 7.46 -6.57
CA PHE A 50 6.18 6.56 -6.64
C PHE A 50 7.25 7.15 -7.54
N ILE A 51 8.50 7.09 -7.11
CA ILE A 51 9.64 7.49 -7.93
C ILE A 51 9.90 6.39 -8.95
N ILE A 52 9.83 6.73 -10.23
CA ILE A 52 10.10 5.81 -11.35
C ILE A 52 11.40 6.13 -12.07
N GLY A 53 12.09 7.20 -11.69
CA GLY A 53 13.39 7.60 -12.20
C GLY A 53 13.95 8.79 -11.46
N ILE A 54 15.27 8.87 -11.39
CA ILE A 54 16.01 10.01 -10.85
C ILE A 54 17.10 10.39 -11.85
N GLU A 55 17.17 11.69 -12.17
CA GLU A 55 18.19 12.23 -13.05
C GLU A 55 19.04 13.26 -12.29
N GLU A 56 20.36 13.18 -12.48
CA GLU A 56 21.26 14.20 -11.97
C GLU A 56 21.57 15.20 -13.09
N ARG A 57 21.32 16.48 -12.83
CA ARG A 57 21.52 17.55 -13.82
C ARG A 57 22.36 18.67 -13.27
N ALA A 58 23.11 19.32 -14.17
CA ALA A 58 23.84 20.53 -13.84
C ALA A 58 22.86 21.67 -13.47
N GLU A 59 23.31 22.61 -12.70
CA GLU A 59 22.51 23.79 -12.38
C GLU A 59 22.24 24.61 -13.65
N GLY A 60 20.96 24.88 -13.92
CA GLY A 60 20.51 25.56 -15.13
C GLY A 60 20.18 24.63 -16.31
N ASP A 61 20.46 23.33 -16.24
CA ASP A 61 20.07 22.36 -17.25
C ASP A 61 18.68 21.79 -16.95
N TRP A 62 17.66 22.39 -17.51
CA TRP A 62 16.27 22.01 -17.28
C TRP A 62 15.72 21.12 -18.40
N PRO A 63 14.90 20.10 -18.08
CA PRO A 63 14.17 19.34 -19.07
C PRO A 63 13.30 20.26 -19.94
N ALA A 64 13.19 19.94 -21.23
CA ALA A 64 12.36 20.69 -22.16
C ALA A 64 10.91 20.76 -21.67
N GLY A 65 10.37 21.98 -21.58
CA GLY A 65 8.99 22.24 -21.13
C GLY A 65 8.84 22.36 -19.61
N LEU A 66 9.89 22.15 -18.83
CA LEU A 66 9.85 22.41 -17.38
C LEU A 66 10.08 23.90 -17.09
N ASP A 67 9.16 24.52 -16.38
CA ASP A 67 9.32 25.87 -15.83
C ASP A 67 9.97 25.76 -14.43
N PRO A 68 11.24 26.20 -14.26
CA PRO A 68 11.94 26.10 -12.97
C PRO A 68 11.22 26.79 -11.82
N ALA A 69 10.48 27.88 -12.12
CA ALA A 69 9.73 28.62 -11.11
C ALA A 69 8.54 27.83 -10.55
N LYS A 70 8.08 26.81 -11.27
CA LYS A 70 6.99 25.93 -10.84
C LYS A 70 7.47 24.59 -10.28
N LEU A 71 8.78 24.33 -10.33
CA LEU A 71 9.35 23.10 -9.79
C LEU A 71 9.14 23.05 -8.26
N LYS A 72 8.50 21.99 -7.83
CA LYS A 72 8.25 21.72 -6.41
C LYS A 72 9.20 20.64 -5.92
N GLY A 73 9.58 20.70 -4.66
CA GLY A 73 10.38 19.64 -4.03
C GLY A 73 9.51 18.50 -3.49
N ILE A 74 10.10 17.31 -3.43
CA ILE A 74 9.56 16.19 -2.66
C ILE A 74 9.57 16.62 -1.19
N VAL A 75 8.46 16.35 -0.48
CA VAL A 75 8.35 16.68 0.95
C VAL A 75 9.17 15.71 1.77
N ARG A 76 8.98 14.41 1.55
CA ARG A 76 9.76 13.33 2.18
C ARG A 76 9.47 11.98 1.52
N ALA A 77 10.35 11.01 1.72
CA ALA A 77 10.03 9.60 1.49
C ALA A 77 9.05 9.10 2.57
N VAL A 78 8.13 8.23 2.20
CA VAL A 78 7.15 7.60 3.09
C VAL A 78 7.25 6.07 3.08
N SER A 79 8.20 5.53 2.31
CA SER A 79 8.57 4.11 2.33
C SER A 79 10.04 3.93 1.96
N ARG A 80 10.55 2.72 2.21
CA ARG A 80 11.73 2.21 1.51
C ARG A 80 11.36 1.89 0.06
N PRO A 81 12.35 1.70 -0.84
CA PRO A 81 12.08 1.27 -2.19
C PRO A 81 11.29 -0.06 -2.21
N TYR A 82 10.22 -0.09 -3.00
CA TYR A 82 9.46 -1.33 -3.26
C TYR A 82 10.00 -2.06 -4.49
N PHE A 83 10.65 -1.33 -5.39
CA PHE A 83 11.22 -1.81 -6.64
C PHE A 83 12.44 -0.95 -7.01
N ASP A 84 13.22 -1.41 -7.95
CA ASP A 84 14.39 -0.73 -8.51
C ASP A 84 14.11 -0.16 -9.91
N GLU A 85 15.16 0.26 -10.62
CA GLU A 85 15.07 0.78 -11.99
C GLU A 85 14.52 -0.25 -12.98
N GLU A 86 14.83 -1.54 -12.79
CA GLU A 86 14.32 -2.61 -13.64
C GLU A 86 12.81 -2.81 -13.42
N GLY A 87 12.36 -2.75 -12.19
CA GLY A 87 10.94 -2.77 -11.82
C GLY A 87 10.19 -1.57 -12.40
N ALA A 88 10.78 -0.37 -12.33
CA ALA A 88 10.21 0.84 -12.94
C ALA A 88 10.10 0.71 -14.47
N ALA A 89 11.15 0.21 -15.13
CA ALA A 89 11.14 -0.03 -16.58
C ALA A 89 10.10 -1.09 -16.98
N CYS A 90 9.96 -2.15 -16.18
CA CYS A 90 8.93 -3.18 -16.40
C CYS A 90 7.51 -2.60 -16.27
N ALA A 91 7.26 -1.73 -15.27
CA ALA A 91 5.97 -1.06 -15.10
C ALA A 91 5.64 -0.16 -16.29
N GLN A 92 6.62 0.58 -16.81
CA GLN A 92 6.47 1.41 -18.02
C GLN A 92 6.15 0.54 -19.24
N TRP A 93 6.90 -0.55 -19.46
CA TRP A 93 6.65 -1.48 -20.55
C TRP A 93 5.25 -2.09 -20.47
N LEU A 94 4.79 -2.49 -19.28
CA LEU A 94 3.42 -2.99 -19.07
C LEU A 94 2.38 -1.94 -19.43
N SER A 95 2.58 -0.70 -18.99
CA SER A 95 1.68 0.42 -19.31
C SER A 95 1.54 0.63 -20.81
N GLU A 96 2.66 0.71 -21.54
CA GLU A 96 2.68 0.88 -23.01
C GLU A 96 2.10 -0.33 -23.73
N ARG A 97 2.46 -1.54 -23.32
CA ARG A 97 2.08 -2.78 -23.99
C ARG A 97 0.60 -3.10 -23.88
N TYR A 98 -0.01 -2.78 -22.74
CA TYR A 98 -1.40 -3.10 -22.42
C TYR A 98 -2.31 -1.86 -22.36
N ILE A 99 -1.78 -0.67 -22.65
CA ILE A 99 -2.52 0.60 -22.59
C ILE A 99 -3.18 0.76 -21.21
N ALA A 100 -2.46 0.34 -20.18
CA ALA A 100 -2.91 0.40 -18.78
C ALA A 100 -2.34 1.66 -18.10
N PRO A 101 -3.04 2.25 -17.11
CA PRO A 101 -2.49 3.34 -16.33
C PRO A 101 -1.16 2.97 -15.70
N LEU A 102 -0.14 3.83 -15.86
CA LEU A 102 1.20 3.59 -15.30
C LEU A 102 1.16 3.46 -13.78
N SER A 103 0.34 4.27 -13.12
CA SER A 103 0.09 4.16 -11.68
C SER A 103 -0.41 2.77 -11.26
N SER A 104 -1.26 2.16 -12.07
CA SER A 104 -1.75 0.79 -11.83
C SER A 104 -0.65 -0.26 -12.07
N CYS A 105 0.19 -0.06 -13.09
CA CYS A 105 1.32 -0.95 -13.37
C CYS A 105 2.38 -0.90 -12.25
N VAL A 106 2.70 0.28 -11.75
CA VAL A 106 3.62 0.46 -10.61
C VAL A 106 3.10 -0.23 -9.36
N ARG A 107 1.80 -0.22 -9.13
CA ARG A 107 1.20 -0.91 -7.98
C ARG A 107 1.40 -2.43 -7.98
N LEU A 108 1.66 -3.05 -9.12
CA LEU A 108 1.99 -4.49 -9.18
C LEU A 108 3.31 -4.84 -8.50
N PHE A 109 4.18 -3.84 -8.33
CA PHE A 109 5.49 -3.99 -7.67
C PHE A 109 5.47 -3.55 -6.19
N THR A 110 4.29 -3.19 -5.67
CA THR A 110 4.13 -2.79 -4.26
C THR A 110 3.40 -3.88 -3.47
N PRO A 111 3.66 -4.00 -2.15
CA PRO A 111 2.96 -4.98 -1.33
C PRO A 111 1.45 -4.65 -1.27
N PRO A 112 0.58 -5.66 -1.38
CA PRO A 112 -0.86 -5.46 -1.27
C PRO A 112 -1.22 -4.81 0.08
N GLY A 113 -1.90 -3.64 0.02
CA GLY A 113 -2.28 -2.91 1.24
C GLY A 113 -1.13 -2.25 1.99
N GLY A 114 0.13 -2.43 1.56
CA GLY A 114 1.34 -1.96 2.24
C GLY A 114 1.84 -0.58 1.82
N VAL A 115 1.05 0.21 1.11
CA VAL A 115 1.45 1.54 0.64
C VAL A 115 0.74 2.62 1.46
N PRO A 116 1.48 3.62 2.00
CA PRO A 116 0.88 4.78 2.63
C PRO A 116 -0.04 5.53 1.66
N ARG A 117 -1.13 6.06 2.14
CA ARG A 117 -2.11 6.76 1.29
C ARG A 117 -2.65 8.03 1.95
N MET A 118 -3.02 8.99 1.12
CA MET A 118 -3.71 10.18 1.60
C MET A 118 -5.20 9.89 1.79
N VAL A 119 -5.69 10.06 3.02
CA VAL A 119 -7.10 9.90 3.36
C VAL A 119 -7.71 11.20 3.85
N ARG A 120 -8.99 11.40 3.59
CA ARG A 120 -9.72 12.55 4.09
C ARG A 120 -10.25 12.24 5.49
N ALA A 121 -9.73 12.93 6.50
CA ALA A 121 -10.17 12.79 7.88
C ALA A 121 -11.55 13.41 8.13
N GLN A 122 -12.20 13.01 9.22
CA GLN A 122 -13.38 13.70 9.75
C GLN A 122 -12.97 15.14 10.10
N GLY A 123 -13.57 16.12 9.47
CA GLY A 123 -13.13 17.53 9.56
C GLY A 123 -12.58 18.08 8.26
N GLY A 124 -12.47 17.26 7.21
CA GLY A 124 -12.23 17.69 5.83
C GLY A 124 -10.76 17.91 5.46
N TYR A 125 -9.81 17.74 6.37
CA TYR A 125 -8.39 17.82 6.07
C TYR A 125 -7.82 16.48 5.59
N TRP A 126 -6.72 16.54 4.83
CA TRP A 126 -6.01 15.35 4.35
C TRP A 126 -4.93 14.94 5.33
N ARG A 127 -4.82 13.67 5.62
CA ARG A 127 -3.73 13.07 6.41
C ARG A 127 -3.12 11.89 5.69
N LEU A 128 -1.84 11.65 5.94
CA LEU A 128 -1.18 10.41 5.54
C LEU A 128 -1.62 9.30 6.50
N GLU A 129 -2.07 8.20 5.95
CA GLU A 129 -2.38 6.98 6.69
C GLU A 129 -1.31 5.95 6.36
N GLU A 130 -0.58 5.54 7.39
CA GLU A 130 0.41 4.47 7.26
C GLU A 130 -0.32 3.16 7.01
N PRO A 131 0.29 2.26 6.20
CA PRO A 131 -0.30 0.95 5.97
C PRO A 131 -0.36 0.20 7.29
N THR A 132 -1.54 -0.20 7.67
CA THR A 132 -1.69 -1.23 8.69
C THR A 132 -1.41 -2.55 7.98
N VAL A 133 -0.16 -2.97 7.97
CA VAL A 133 0.13 -4.38 7.75
C VAL A 133 -0.44 -5.07 8.98
N GLY A 134 -1.70 -5.51 8.86
CA GLY A 134 -2.29 -6.32 9.91
C GLY A 134 -1.39 -7.55 10.03
N GLU A 135 -0.81 -7.77 11.18
CA GLU A 135 -0.48 -9.12 11.56
C GLU A 135 -1.76 -9.91 11.23
N VAL A 136 -1.62 -10.92 10.41
CA VAL A 136 -2.70 -11.89 10.25
C VAL A 136 -2.73 -12.57 11.60
N ASP A 137 -3.52 -12.02 12.52
CA ASP A 137 -3.79 -12.65 13.80
C ASP A 137 -4.45 -13.99 13.47
N ASP A 138 -3.66 -15.04 13.55
CA ASP A 138 -4.19 -16.39 13.54
C ASP A 138 -5.07 -16.52 14.80
N ARG A 139 -6.38 -16.34 14.61
CA ARG A 139 -7.33 -16.49 15.68
C ARG A 139 -7.48 -17.97 16.01
N TRP A 140 -7.21 -18.28 17.26
CA TRP A 140 -7.38 -19.63 17.78
C TRP A 140 -8.63 -19.67 18.66
N VAL A 141 -9.37 -20.76 18.55
CA VAL A 141 -10.43 -21.10 19.48
C VAL A 141 -9.85 -22.10 20.47
N VAL A 142 -9.83 -21.69 21.72
CA VAL A 142 -9.31 -22.50 22.82
C VAL A 142 -10.50 -23.07 23.60
N PRO A 143 -10.49 -24.37 23.95
CA PRO A 143 -11.54 -24.97 24.78
C PRO A 143 -11.65 -24.21 26.12
N GLY A 144 -12.80 -23.64 26.40
CA GLY A 144 -13.08 -23.02 27.70
C GLY A 144 -13.62 -24.03 28.70
N PRO A 145 -13.61 -23.72 30.02
CA PRO A 145 -14.07 -24.63 31.07
C PRO A 145 -15.55 -25.03 30.87
N ALA A 146 -16.36 -24.22 30.25
CA ALA A 146 -17.76 -24.51 29.96
C ALA A 146 -17.95 -25.57 28.84
N LEU A 147 -16.89 -25.97 28.12
CA LEU A 147 -17.01 -26.97 27.06
C LEU A 147 -17.34 -28.36 27.64
N ALA A 148 -16.82 -28.69 28.84
CA ALA A 148 -17.04 -29.99 29.48
C ALA A 148 -18.52 -30.21 29.85
N ASP A 149 -19.28 -29.13 30.11
CA ASP A 149 -20.70 -29.18 30.48
C ASP A 149 -21.61 -28.74 29.32
N PHE A 150 -21.03 -28.57 28.11
CA PHE A 150 -21.78 -28.09 26.97
C PHE A 150 -22.65 -29.17 26.34
N GLU A 151 -23.96 -29.05 26.47
CA GLU A 151 -24.92 -29.89 25.76
C GLU A 151 -25.47 -29.17 24.52
N PRO A 152 -25.13 -29.61 23.29
CA PRO A 152 -25.66 -29.03 22.07
C PRO A 152 -27.18 -29.24 21.97
N ARG A 153 -27.90 -28.25 21.48
CA ARG A 153 -29.35 -28.37 21.24
C ARG A 153 -29.64 -29.53 20.26
N LYS A 154 -30.76 -30.23 20.43
CA LYS A 154 -31.14 -31.44 19.66
C LYS A 154 -31.00 -31.33 18.13
N ASN A 155 -31.11 -30.14 17.55
CA ASN A 155 -31.05 -29.89 16.11
C ASN A 155 -29.79 -29.09 15.70
N ALA A 156 -28.85 -28.84 16.60
CA ALA A 156 -27.67 -28.01 16.33
C ALA A 156 -26.44 -28.88 15.95
N VAL A 157 -26.56 -29.64 14.86
CA VAL A 157 -25.51 -30.56 14.38
C VAL A 157 -24.16 -29.87 14.26
N LYS A 158 -24.15 -28.64 13.73
CA LYS A 158 -22.93 -27.84 13.60
C LYS A 158 -22.28 -27.53 14.96
N GLN A 159 -23.05 -27.18 15.98
CA GLN A 159 -22.54 -26.90 17.31
C GLN A 159 -21.94 -28.17 17.95
N ALA A 160 -22.60 -29.30 17.78
CA ALA A 160 -22.11 -30.60 18.26
C ALA A 160 -20.77 -30.97 17.61
N SER A 161 -20.66 -30.79 16.29
CA SER A 161 -19.43 -31.09 15.55
C SER A 161 -18.28 -30.15 15.94
N ILE A 162 -18.53 -28.85 16.15
CA ILE A 162 -17.52 -27.90 16.61
C ILE A 162 -17.09 -28.23 18.04
N ALA A 163 -18.01 -28.55 18.94
CA ALA A 163 -17.69 -28.94 20.31
C ALA A 163 -16.79 -30.19 20.35
N ALA A 164 -17.17 -31.23 19.59
CA ALA A 164 -16.36 -32.46 19.47
C ALA A 164 -14.98 -32.21 18.83
N ALA A 165 -14.86 -31.24 17.94
CA ALA A 165 -13.58 -30.86 17.38
C ALA A 165 -12.69 -30.13 18.43
N LEU A 166 -13.28 -29.27 19.26
CA LEU A 166 -12.59 -28.55 20.34
C LEU A 166 -12.20 -29.44 21.52
N GLU A 167 -12.88 -30.55 21.76
CA GLU A 167 -12.46 -31.53 22.75
C GLU A 167 -11.08 -32.16 22.44
N ARG A 168 -10.65 -32.12 21.17
CA ARG A 168 -9.34 -32.62 20.73
C ARG A 168 -8.22 -31.59 20.91
N GLY A 169 -8.54 -30.33 21.17
CA GLY A 169 -7.60 -29.23 21.41
C GLY A 169 -7.99 -27.94 20.75
N GLU A 170 -7.05 -27.02 20.73
CA GLU A 170 -7.21 -25.70 20.08
C GLU A 170 -7.29 -25.86 18.55
N LEU A 171 -8.10 -25.02 17.94
CA LEU A 171 -8.30 -25.01 16.48
C LEU A 171 -8.19 -23.58 15.93
N ARG A 172 -7.61 -23.44 14.75
CA ARG A 172 -7.61 -22.16 14.05
C ARG A 172 -9.02 -21.81 13.57
N VAL A 173 -9.41 -20.55 13.73
CA VAL A 173 -10.71 -20.06 13.22
C VAL A 173 -10.84 -20.29 11.72
N ALA A 174 -9.72 -20.18 10.97
CA ALA A 174 -9.68 -20.44 9.53
C ALA A 174 -10.05 -21.90 9.21
N GLU A 175 -9.51 -22.88 9.96
CA GLU A 175 -9.82 -24.32 9.81
C GLU A 175 -11.28 -24.61 10.15
N LEU A 176 -11.76 -24.06 11.26
CA LEU A 176 -13.18 -24.15 11.65
C LEU A 176 -14.11 -23.57 10.58
N THR A 177 -13.73 -22.44 9.99
CA THR A 177 -14.54 -21.80 8.94
C THR A 177 -14.52 -22.61 7.64
N ALA A 178 -13.38 -23.20 7.29
CA ALA A 178 -13.27 -24.06 6.11
C ALA A 178 -14.08 -25.37 6.26
N GLU A 179 -14.07 -25.99 7.43
CA GLU A 179 -14.74 -27.26 7.70
C GLU A 179 -16.25 -27.10 7.97
N PHE A 180 -16.62 -26.09 8.77
CA PHE A 180 -18.01 -25.90 9.23
C PHE A 180 -18.73 -24.71 8.61
N GLY A 181 -18.09 -23.95 7.71
CA GLY A 181 -18.62 -22.68 7.17
C GLY A 181 -18.57 -21.54 8.19
N ALA A 182 -19.11 -20.36 7.84
CA ALA A 182 -19.03 -19.16 8.69
C ALA A 182 -19.42 -19.45 10.15
N VAL A 183 -18.48 -19.19 11.05
CA VAL A 183 -18.65 -19.28 12.51
C VAL A 183 -18.80 -17.86 13.02
N SER A 184 -20.03 -17.41 13.25
CA SER A 184 -20.28 -16.14 13.94
C SER A 184 -20.15 -16.36 15.46
N SER A 185 -19.38 -15.49 16.10
CA SER A 185 -19.33 -15.39 17.57
C SER A 185 -20.66 -14.87 18.13
#